data_41701820bfff4acaab811612f19cdd96
#
_entry.id   41701820bfff4acaab811612f19cdd96
#
_cell.length_a   1.000
_cell.length_b   1.000
_cell.length_c   1.000
_cell.angle_alpha   90.00
_cell.angle_beta   90.00
_cell.angle_gamma   90.00
#
_symmetry.space_group_name_H-M   'P 1'
#
loop_
_entity.id
_entity.type
_entity.pdbx_description
1 polymer ?
#
loop_
_entity_poly.entity_id
_entity_poly.type
_entity_poly.pdbx_seq_one_letter_code
_entity_poly.pdbx_strand_id
1 'polypeptide(L)'
;MTEVFAKNSRLAVIAAIAGFVANLSQVALFRLFMGHFYGTEIHLGLFLSIWLLGIAIGSYLGGKANFRTATLLKLLVIIPLALVSIIYQAIRLLPNPDGQFIAFAPTALFMMLAVAPAAVVLGMFIPAMIRETRQSIGYFYSLEAIGGFAGGIFFSLLIGGRADSTICLLSLPIPALAGVLIETKHKRVTALLLLLGVPAISSIAPVVSQKVELAYWQKMHGEVRKLEAAAETPYQKLQLSSNWDQKSLYSNGMLADSWPLAEAAESRVHTFVSALKHFRKVLVVGAPAPDIVDEFLKYEGLGLTIVESDSDLIAMLDYSQKQLARVEIVNSDPRFFLNQSRETYDGIMFNSISPVTLA
;
A
#
# COMPACT_ATOMS: atom_id res chain seq x y z
N MET A 1 27.19 -37.53 -6.35
CA MET A 1 27.65 -36.18 -5.99
C MET A 1 26.95 -35.10 -6.84
N THR A 2 26.84 -35.24 -8.15
CA THR A 2 26.20 -34.28 -9.07
C THR A 2 24.72 -34.04 -8.79
N GLU A 3 23.91 -35.05 -8.44
CA GLU A 3 22.49 -34.90 -8.14
C GLU A 3 22.22 -34.12 -6.82
N VAL A 4 23.02 -34.34 -5.80
CA VAL A 4 22.94 -33.62 -4.52
C VAL A 4 23.26 -32.14 -4.73
N PHE A 5 24.31 -31.86 -5.50
CA PHE A 5 24.71 -30.49 -5.84
C PHE A 5 23.60 -29.78 -6.65
N ALA A 6 23.06 -30.44 -7.67
CA ALA A 6 21.96 -29.90 -8.47
C ALA A 6 20.67 -29.66 -7.64
N LYS A 7 20.37 -30.50 -6.67
CA LYS A 7 19.24 -30.30 -5.73
C LYS A 7 19.47 -29.10 -4.84
N ASN A 8 20.66 -28.97 -4.26
CA ASN A 8 21.00 -27.85 -3.38
C ASN A 8 20.93 -26.51 -4.12
N SER A 9 21.44 -26.45 -5.36
CA SER A 9 21.37 -25.23 -6.19
C SER A 9 19.92 -24.84 -6.52
N ARG A 10 19.05 -25.81 -6.81
CA ARG A 10 17.62 -25.53 -7.06
C ARG A 10 16.93 -24.97 -5.83
N LEU A 11 17.13 -25.60 -4.66
CA LEU A 11 16.51 -25.15 -3.42
C LEU A 11 17.09 -23.80 -2.94
N ALA A 12 18.34 -23.47 -3.30
CA ALA A 12 18.91 -22.15 -3.07
C ALA A 12 18.13 -21.05 -3.82
N VAL A 13 17.84 -21.28 -5.11
CA VAL A 13 17.03 -20.33 -5.89
C VAL A 13 15.61 -20.23 -5.35
N ILE A 14 15.02 -21.35 -4.93
CA ILE A 14 13.69 -21.36 -4.33
C ILE A 14 13.65 -20.60 -2.99
N ALA A 15 14.72 -20.68 -2.18
CA ALA A 15 14.82 -19.89 -0.96
C ALA A 15 14.79 -18.37 -1.25
N ALA A 16 15.54 -17.94 -2.26
CA ALA A 16 15.50 -16.53 -2.68
C ALA A 16 14.12 -16.12 -3.23
N ILE A 17 13.47 -16.98 -4.02
CA ILE A 17 12.09 -16.74 -4.48
C ILE A 17 11.11 -16.66 -3.30
N ALA A 18 11.25 -17.55 -2.30
CA ALA A 18 10.40 -17.51 -1.11
C ALA A 18 10.57 -16.20 -0.32
N GLY A 19 11.82 -15.74 -0.13
CA GLY A 19 12.09 -14.44 0.49
C GLY A 19 11.53 -13.26 -0.29
N PHE A 20 11.68 -13.28 -1.62
CA PHE A 20 11.11 -12.28 -2.51
C PHE A 20 9.58 -12.20 -2.39
N VAL A 21 8.89 -13.36 -2.46
CA VAL A 21 7.44 -13.45 -2.31
C VAL A 21 7.01 -13.05 -0.90
N ALA A 22 7.79 -13.43 0.14
CA ALA A 22 7.49 -13.08 1.52
C ALA A 22 7.47 -11.56 1.72
N ASN A 23 8.51 -10.87 1.25
CA ASN A 23 8.60 -9.41 1.37
C ASN A 23 7.47 -8.72 0.62
N LEU A 24 7.24 -9.08 -0.65
CA LEU A 24 6.14 -8.51 -1.44
C LEU A 24 4.77 -8.77 -0.82
N SER A 25 4.53 -9.98 -0.31
CA SER A 25 3.27 -10.33 0.38
C SER A 25 3.07 -9.46 1.61
N GLN A 26 4.12 -9.33 2.43
CA GLN A 26 4.07 -8.53 3.65
C GLN A 26 3.74 -7.08 3.35
N VAL A 27 4.48 -6.47 2.42
CA VAL A 27 4.29 -5.05 2.08
C VAL A 27 2.94 -4.79 1.43
N ALA A 28 2.51 -5.66 0.50
CA ALA A 28 1.22 -5.51 -0.16
C ALA A 28 0.05 -5.66 0.82
N LEU A 29 0.06 -6.68 1.67
CA LEU A 29 -0.96 -6.87 2.71
C LEU A 29 -0.94 -5.71 3.72
N PHE A 30 0.24 -5.28 4.15
CA PHE A 30 0.40 -4.16 5.06
C PHE A 30 -0.24 -2.89 4.48
N ARG A 31 0.12 -2.50 3.26
CA ARG A 31 -0.43 -1.30 2.60
C ARG A 31 -1.94 -1.41 2.40
N LEU A 32 -2.42 -2.58 2.00
CA LEU A 32 -3.85 -2.81 1.83
C LEU A 32 -4.60 -2.58 3.15
N PHE A 33 -4.09 -3.13 4.26
CA PHE A 33 -4.73 -2.94 5.56
C PHE A 33 -4.62 -1.51 6.07
N MET A 34 -3.45 -0.88 5.95
CA MET A 34 -3.28 0.52 6.37
C MET A 34 -4.14 1.47 5.55
N GLY A 35 -4.30 1.22 4.26
CA GLY A 35 -5.12 2.05 3.37
C GLY A 35 -6.63 1.91 3.56
N HIS A 36 -7.10 0.78 4.12
CA HIS A 36 -8.53 0.51 4.28
C HIS A 36 -9.00 0.55 5.76
N PHE A 37 -8.10 0.40 6.74
CA PHE A 37 -8.43 0.31 8.15
C PHE A 37 -7.75 1.42 8.97
N TYR A 38 -7.75 2.64 8.42
CA TYR A 38 -7.38 3.91 9.09
C TYR A 38 -5.90 4.06 9.47
N GLY A 39 -5.04 3.11 9.15
CA GLY A 39 -3.58 3.23 9.31
C GLY A 39 -3.08 3.58 10.71
N THR A 40 -3.81 3.22 11.77
CA THR A 40 -3.41 3.56 13.14
C THR A 40 -2.25 2.69 13.63
N GLU A 41 -1.50 3.19 14.62
CA GLU A 41 -0.37 2.48 15.22
C GLU A 41 -0.77 1.13 15.83
N ILE A 42 -2.00 1.04 16.37
CA ILE A 42 -2.55 -0.22 16.92
C ILE A 42 -2.70 -1.25 15.80
N HIS A 43 -3.21 -0.84 14.65
CA HIS A 43 -3.36 -1.73 13.49
C HIS A 43 -2.00 -2.15 12.91
N LEU A 44 -1.01 -1.25 12.91
CA LEU A 44 0.38 -1.55 12.56
C LEU A 44 0.95 -2.63 13.48
N GLY A 45 0.87 -2.41 14.79
CA GLY A 45 1.36 -3.38 15.79
C GLY A 45 0.66 -4.72 15.68
N LEU A 46 -0.67 -4.73 15.46
CA LEU A 46 -1.46 -5.94 15.27
C LEU A 46 -1.03 -6.71 14.00
N PHE A 47 -0.88 -6.02 12.88
CA PHE A 47 -0.42 -6.63 11.63
C PHE A 47 0.93 -7.32 11.79
N LEU A 48 1.92 -6.60 12.34
CA LEU A 48 3.25 -7.14 12.57
C LEU A 48 3.24 -8.33 13.54
N SER A 49 2.42 -8.26 14.58
CA SER A 49 2.26 -9.36 15.55
C SER A 49 1.69 -10.61 14.89
N ILE A 50 0.63 -10.48 14.08
CA ILE A 50 0.02 -11.60 13.35
C ILE A 50 1.02 -12.18 12.34
N TRP A 51 1.77 -11.34 11.62
CA TRP A 51 2.77 -11.77 10.67
C TRP A 51 3.88 -12.58 11.35
N LEU A 52 4.47 -12.05 12.41
CA LEU A 52 5.56 -12.72 13.13
C LEU A 52 5.10 -14.02 13.80
N LEU A 53 3.93 -14.01 14.43
CA LEU A 53 3.34 -15.22 15.00
C LEU A 53 3.05 -16.28 13.92
N GLY A 54 2.53 -15.86 12.77
CA GLY A 54 2.30 -16.74 11.63
C GLY A 54 3.59 -17.40 11.16
N ILE A 55 4.68 -16.63 10.98
CA ILE A 55 6.00 -17.16 10.62
C ILE A 55 6.51 -18.14 11.69
N ALA A 56 6.37 -17.80 12.98
CA ALA A 56 6.82 -18.68 14.08
C ALA A 56 6.03 -20.00 14.10
N ILE A 57 4.70 -19.96 13.99
CA ILE A 57 3.85 -21.14 13.90
C ILE A 57 4.21 -21.96 12.65
N GLY A 58 4.40 -21.30 11.51
CA GLY A 58 4.83 -21.95 10.27
C GLY A 58 6.16 -22.65 10.40
N SER A 59 7.15 -22.01 11.02
CA SER A 59 8.45 -22.59 11.27
C SER A 59 8.36 -23.83 12.18
N TYR A 60 7.56 -23.77 13.23
CA TYR A 60 7.30 -24.91 14.11
C TYR A 60 6.61 -26.07 13.39
N LEU A 61 5.55 -25.78 12.63
CA LEU A 61 4.82 -26.79 11.85
C LEU A 61 5.71 -27.40 10.75
N GLY A 62 6.46 -26.57 10.05
CA GLY A 62 7.42 -26.99 9.03
C GLY A 62 8.54 -27.88 9.59
N GLY A 63 8.93 -27.69 10.86
CA GLY A 63 9.87 -28.57 11.56
C GLY A 63 9.27 -29.96 11.90
N LYS A 64 7.99 -30.02 12.24
CA LYS A 64 7.30 -31.26 12.62
C LYS A 64 6.66 -32.02 11.47
N ALA A 65 6.01 -31.31 10.56
CA ALA A 65 5.27 -31.93 9.47
C ALA A 65 6.17 -32.17 8.24
N ASN A 66 5.90 -33.27 7.51
CA ASN A 66 6.67 -33.65 6.33
C ASN A 66 6.21 -32.92 5.05
N PHE A 67 6.05 -31.62 5.12
CA PHE A 67 5.77 -30.83 3.92
C PHE A 67 7.02 -30.74 3.02
N ARG A 68 6.81 -30.98 1.72
CA ARG A 68 7.84 -30.80 0.70
C ARG A 68 7.84 -29.36 0.22
N THR A 69 9.01 -28.82 -0.08
CA THR A 69 9.18 -27.47 -0.65
C THR A 69 8.31 -27.28 -1.90
N ALA A 70 8.18 -28.28 -2.77
CA ALA A 70 7.30 -28.26 -3.93
C ALA A 70 5.80 -28.05 -3.57
N THR A 71 5.34 -28.59 -2.46
CA THR A 71 3.96 -28.39 -1.99
C THR A 71 3.76 -26.96 -1.48
N LEU A 72 4.73 -26.44 -0.73
CA LEU A 72 4.69 -25.07 -0.21
C LEU A 72 4.68 -24.04 -1.36
N LEU A 73 5.47 -24.27 -2.41
CA LEU A 73 5.43 -23.43 -3.61
C LEU A 73 4.06 -23.39 -4.28
N LYS A 74 3.38 -24.53 -4.40
CA LYS A 74 2.03 -24.58 -4.95
C LYS A 74 1.03 -23.82 -4.07
N LEU A 75 1.17 -23.91 -2.75
CA LEU A 75 0.35 -23.12 -1.83
C LEU A 75 0.60 -21.62 -2.00
N LEU A 76 1.83 -21.18 -2.23
CA LEU A 76 2.14 -19.78 -2.53
C LEU A 76 1.55 -19.28 -3.85
N VAL A 77 1.23 -20.15 -4.80
CA VAL A 77 0.48 -19.79 -6.00
C VAL A 77 -1.01 -19.56 -5.69
N ILE A 78 -1.59 -20.39 -4.83
CA ILE A 78 -3.04 -20.39 -4.57
C ILE A 78 -3.42 -19.35 -3.52
N ILE A 79 -2.60 -19.20 -2.46
CA ILE A 79 -2.93 -18.36 -1.30
C ILE A 79 -3.22 -16.91 -1.69
N PRO A 80 -2.40 -16.20 -2.50
CA PRO A 80 -2.69 -14.81 -2.85
C PRO A 80 -4.05 -14.64 -3.54
N LEU A 81 -4.42 -15.58 -4.43
CA LEU A 81 -5.70 -15.55 -5.12
C LEU A 81 -6.87 -15.78 -4.14
N ALA A 82 -6.71 -16.73 -3.22
CA ALA A 82 -7.69 -16.98 -2.17
C ALA A 82 -7.82 -15.77 -1.22
N LEU A 83 -6.70 -15.14 -0.85
CA LEU A 83 -6.68 -13.97 0.03
C LEU A 83 -7.45 -12.80 -0.56
N VAL A 84 -7.24 -12.46 -1.82
CA VAL A 84 -7.99 -11.38 -2.48
C VAL A 84 -9.49 -11.69 -2.49
N SER A 85 -9.87 -12.95 -2.72
CA SER A 85 -11.27 -13.37 -2.66
C SER A 85 -11.84 -13.26 -1.23
N ILE A 86 -11.08 -13.67 -0.22
CA ILE A 86 -11.46 -13.56 1.19
C ILE A 86 -11.61 -12.08 1.58
N ILE A 87 -10.67 -11.23 1.18
CA ILE A 87 -10.70 -9.79 1.44
C ILE A 87 -11.97 -9.17 0.85
N TYR A 88 -12.26 -9.46 -0.41
CA TYR A 88 -13.45 -8.95 -1.08
C TYR A 88 -14.74 -9.37 -0.38
N GLN A 89 -14.87 -10.65 0.00
CA GLN A 89 -16.06 -11.14 0.69
C GLN A 89 -16.15 -10.59 2.12
N ALA A 90 -15.02 -10.50 2.83
CA ALA A 90 -15.01 -10.00 4.20
C ALA A 90 -15.43 -8.52 4.26
N ILE A 91 -14.98 -7.68 3.33
CA ILE A 91 -15.41 -6.28 3.23
C ILE A 91 -16.96 -6.21 3.14
N ARG A 92 -17.57 -7.06 2.32
CA ARG A 92 -19.03 -7.08 2.15
C ARG A 92 -19.79 -7.60 3.38
N LEU A 93 -19.15 -8.47 4.16
CA LEU A 93 -19.74 -9.12 5.33
C LEU A 93 -19.43 -8.38 6.64
N LEU A 94 -18.66 -7.29 6.61
CA LEU A 94 -18.37 -6.51 7.81
C LEU A 94 -19.66 -6.05 8.50
N PRO A 95 -19.80 -6.28 9.80
CA PRO A 95 -21.07 -6.03 10.54
C PRO A 95 -21.22 -4.57 10.98
N ASN A 96 -20.64 -3.62 10.26
CA ASN A 96 -20.78 -2.20 10.58
C ASN A 96 -21.83 -1.55 9.68
N PRO A 97 -22.68 -0.64 10.22
CA PRO A 97 -23.53 0.21 9.42
C PRO A 97 -22.72 1.08 8.46
N ASP A 98 -23.32 1.44 7.33
CA ASP A 98 -22.66 2.30 6.35
C ASP A 98 -22.27 3.65 6.96
N GLY A 99 -21.04 4.09 6.67
CA GLY A 99 -20.51 5.36 7.19
C GLY A 99 -19.98 5.34 8.63
N GLN A 100 -19.96 4.19 9.30
CA GLN A 100 -19.37 4.06 10.62
C GLN A 100 -17.99 3.38 10.58
N PHE A 101 -17.14 3.77 11.52
CA PHE A 101 -15.83 3.12 11.68
C PHE A 101 -15.99 1.64 12.00
N ILE A 102 -15.15 0.82 11.37
CA ILE A 102 -15.11 -0.61 11.68
C ILE A 102 -14.50 -0.79 13.07
N ALA A 103 -15.19 -1.52 13.92
CA ALA A 103 -14.71 -1.80 15.27
C ALA A 103 -13.40 -2.62 15.24
N PHE A 104 -12.57 -2.46 16.27
CA PHE A 104 -11.26 -3.12 16.35
C PHE A 104 -11.34 -4.65 16.27
N ALA A 105 -12.29 -5.29 16.96
CA ALA A 105 -12.39 -6.74 17.01
C ALA A 105 -12.69 -7.39 15.64
N PRO A 106 -13.67 -6.94 14.83
CA PRO A 106 -13.84 -7.39 13.46
C PRO A 106 -12.61 -7.15 12.59
N THR A 107 -11.94 -6.00 12.70
CA THR A 107 -10.71 -5.70 11.97
C THR A 107 -9.59 -6.66 12.33
N ALA A 108 -9.38 -6.93 13.63
CA ALA A 108 -8.38 -7.88 14.11
C ALA A 108 -8.62 -9.30 13.61
N LEU A 109 -9.87 -9.78 13.67
CA LEU A 109 -10.24 -11.07 13.14
C LEU A 109 -10.01 -11.17 11.63
N PHE A 110 -10.39 -10.13 10.91
CA PHE A 110 -10.19 -10.08 9.47
C PHE A 110 -8.70 -10.05 9.09
N MET A 111 -7.87 -9.23 9.76
CA MET A 111 -6.42 -9.25 9.59
C MET A 111 -5.85 -10.65 9.85
N MET A 112 -6.28 -11.31 10.93
CA MET A 112 -5.80 -12.64 11.25
C MET A 112 -6.13 -13.65 10.14
N LEU A 113 -7.36 -13.63 9.62
CA LEU A 113 -7.79 -14.55 8.55
C LEU A 113 -7.06 -14.27 7.21
N ALA A 114 -6.74 -13.03 6.94
CA ALA A 114 -6.07 -12.66 5.69
C ALA A 114 -4.54 -12.75 5.77
N VAL A 115 -3.91 -12.45 6.91
CA VAL A 115 -2.45 -12.38 7.02
C VAL A 115 -1.83 -13.71 7.46
N ALA A 116 -2.44 -14.39 8.45
CA ALA A 116 -1.84 -15.58 9.04
C ALA A 116 -1.61 -16.73 8.05
N PRO A 117 -2.51 -17.06 7.10
CA PRO A 117 -2.29 -18.17 6.16
C PRO A 117 -1.02 -17.99 5.32
N ALA A 118 -0.78 -16.79 4.80
CA ALA A 118 0.42 -16.48 4.03
C ALA A 118 1.68 -16.59 4.90
N ALA A 119 1.67 -15.97 6.08
CA ALA A 119 2.78 -15.98 7.00
C ALA A 119 3.14 -17.40 7.48
N VAL A 120 2.13 -18.24 7.80
CA VAL A 120 2.35 -19.63 8.21
C VAL A 120 3.01 -20.44 7.09
N VAL A 121 2.53 -20.36 5.85
CA VAL A 121 3.12 -21.09 4.74
C VAL A 121 4.54 -20.63 4.46
N LEU A 122 4.80 -19.33 4.50
CA LEU A 122 6.14 -18.77 4.33
C LEU A 122 7.09 -19.23 5.43
N GLY A 123 6.64 -19.27 6.69
CA GLY A 123 7.42 -19.79 7.81
C GLY A 123 7.83 -21.27 7.69
N MET A 124 7.10 -22.08 6.93
CA MET A 124 7.40 -23.51 6.74
C MET A 124 8.58 -23.74 5.79
N PHE A 125 9.00 -22.77 4.95
CA PHE A 125 9.98 -23.00 3.87
C PHE A 125 11.36 -23.40 4.39
N ILE A 126 11.96 -22.63 5.29
CA ILE A 126 13.31 -22.91 5.80
C ILE A 126 13.39 -24.30 6.45
N PRO A 127 12.50 -24.68 7.40
CA PRO A 127 12.53 -26.03 7.98
C PRO A 127 12.35 -27.15 6.94
N ALA A 128 11.50 -26.95 5.94
CA ALA A 128 11.32 -27.93 4.87
C ALA A 128 12.59 -28.12 4.02
N MET A 129 13.25 -27.02 3.64
CA MET A 129 14.48 -27.04 2.85
C MET A 129 15.66 -27.68 3.59
N ILE A 130 15.81 -27.37 4.89
CA ILE A 130 16.85 -27.97 5.75
C ILE A 130 16.66 -29.50 5.80
N ARG A 131 15.42 -29.95 5.99
CA ARG A 131 15.11 -31.39 6.04
C ARG A 131 15.38 -32.09 4.71
N GLU A 132 15.14 -31.43 3.59
CA GLU A 132 15.35 -31.99 2.26
C GLU A 132 16.83 -32.07 1.85
N THR A 133 17.68 -31.21 2.37
CA THR A 133 19.09 -31.06 1.93
C THR A 133 20.11 -31.31 3.01
N ARG A 134 19.74 -31.26 4.30
CA ARG A 134 20.61 -31.27 5.46
C ARG A 134 21.64 -30.11 5.49
N GLN A 135 21.37 -29.04 4.74
CA GLN A 135 22.17 -27.81 4.81
C GLN A 135 21.90 -27.04 6.11
N SER A 136 22.79 -26.12 6.46
CA SER A 136 22.64 -25.30 7.66
C SER A 136 21.49 -24.33 7.55
N ILE A 137 20.90 -23.97 8.67
CA ILE A 137 19.84 -22.95 8.76
C ILE A 137 20.32 -21.60 8.22
N GLY A 138 21.56 -21.21 8.53
CA GLY A 138 22.16 -19.96 8.10
C GLY A 138 22.28 -19.85 6.57
N TYR A 139 22.51 -20.97 5.88
CA TYR A 139 22.61 -21.01 4.43
C TYR A 139 21.26 -20.61 3.76
N PHE A 140 20.16 -21.22 4.16
CA PHE A 140 18.86 -20.88 3.56
C PHE A 140 18.34 -19.54 4.05
N TYR A 141 18.61 -19.17 5.30
CA TYR A 141 18.20 -17.88 5.85
C TYR A 141 18.88 -16.71 5.12
N SER A 142 20.18 -16.83 4.79
CA SER A 142 20.86 -15.78 4.01
C SER A 142 20.32 -15.67 2.58
N LEU A 143 19.96 -16.78 1.94
CA LEU A 143 19.36 -16.75 0.60
C LEU A 143 17.96 -16.15 0.61
N GLU A 144 17.14 -16.50 1.60
CA GLU A 144 15.82 -15.89 1.81
C GLU A 144 15.95 -14.39 2.06
N ALA A 145 16.93 -13.97 2.89
CA ALA A 145 17.17 -12.55 3.16
C ALA A 145 17.59 -11.78 1.89
N ILE A 146 18.44 -12.37 1.04
CA ILE A 146 18.79 -11.79 -0.27
C ILE A 146 17.54 -11.64 -1.16
N GLY A 147 16.71 -12.68 -1.20
CA GLY A 147 15.44 -12.63 -1.93
C GLY A 147 14.50 -11.56 -1.39
N GLY A 148 14.34 -11.46 -0.07
CA GLY A 148 13.55 -10.41 0.59
C GLY A 148 14.06 -9.01 0.29
N PHE A 149 15.37 -8.80 0.33
CA PHE A 149 16.00 -7.53 -0.06
C PHE A 149 15.70 -7.17 -1.52
N ALA A 150 15.85 -8.13 -2.44
CA ALA A 150 15.49 -7.93 -3.84
C ALA A 150 14.00 -7.59 -4.01
N GLY A 151 13.11 -8.25 -3.25
CA GLY A 151 11.68 -7.95 -3.21
C GLY A 151 11.38 -6.54 -2.73
N GLY A 152 12.07 -6.07 -1.70
CA GLY A 152 11.96 -4.70 -1.19
C GLY A 152 12.39 -3.65 -2.21
N ILE A 153 13.53 -3.85 -2.87
CA ILE A 153 13.98 -2.97 -3.97
C ILE A 153 12.98 -2.97 -5.12
N PHE A 154 12.54 -4.17 -5.54
CA PHE A 154 11.57 -4.32 -6.61
C PHE A 154 10.25 -3.57 -6.31
N PHE A 155 9.75 -3.73 -5.07
CA PHE A 155 8.57 -3.01 -4.64
C PHE A 155 8.79 -1.50 -4.67
N SER A 156 9.86 -1.01 -4.04
CA SER A 156 10.10 0.43 -3.90
C SER A 156 10.31 1.14 -5.25
N LEU A 157 11.01 0.49 -6.19
CA LEU A 157 11.35 1.12 -7.47
C LEU A 157 10.30 0.92 -8.58
N LEU A 158 9.59 -0.21 -8.56
CA LEU A 158 8.74 -0.61 -9.68
C LEU A 158 7.25 -0.66 -9.36
N ILE A 159 6.87 -0.96 -8.13
CA ILE A 159 5.47 -1.11 -7.71
C ILE A 159 5.00 0.10 -6.92
N GLY A 160 5.79 0.60 -5.98
CA GLY A 160 5.42 1.70 -5.09
C GLY A 160 4.94 2.93 -5.86
N GLY A 161 3.67 3.31 -5.67
CA GLY A 161 3.02 4.41 -6.37
C GLY A 161 2.66 4.18 -7.85
N ARG A 162 2.80 2.93 -8.37
CA ARG A 162 2.42 2.58 -9.75
C ARG A 162 1.37 1.49 -9.84
N ALA A 163 1.25 0.69 -8.80
CA ALA A 163 0.28 -0.39 -8.75
C ALA A 163 -0.32 -0.50 -7.35
N ASP A 164 -1.62 -0.79 -7.30
CA ASP A 164 -2.33 -1.03 -6.06
C ASP A 164 -1.86 -2.31 -5.38
N SER A 165 -1.99 -2.36 -4.05
CA SER A 165 -1.66 -3.52 -3.24
C SER A 165 -2.40 -4.78 -3.66
N THR A 166 -3.65 -4.67 -4.14
CA THR A 166 -4.43 -5.78 -4.70
C THR A 166 -3.79 -6.34 -5.97
N ILE A 167 -3.31 -5.48 -6.87
CA ILE A 167 -2.60 -5.88 -8.09
C ILE A 167 -1.29 -6.58 -7.73
N CYS A 168 -0.55 -6.04 -6.74
CA CYS A 168 0.65 -6.67 -6.23
C CYS A 168 0.37 -8.08 -5.70
N LEU A 169 -0.66 -8.27 -4.86
CA LEU A 169 -1.05 -9.58 -4.34
C LEU A 169 -1.41 -10.56 -5.45
N LEU A 170 -2.19 -10.13 -6.44
CA LEU A 170 -2.58 -10.97 -7.57
C LEU A 170 -1.40 -11.35 -8.48
N SER A 171 -0.31 -10.59 -8.46
CA SER A 171 0.90 -10.90 -9.24
C SER A 171 1.87 -11.87 -8.54
N LEU A 172 1.74 -12.10 -7.23
CA LEU A 172 2.60 -13.01 -6.45
C LEU A 172 2.62 -14.47 -6.95
N PRO A 173 1.54 -15.03 -7.55
CA PRO A 173 1.61 -16.33 -8.20
C PRO A 173 2.69 -16.45 -9.27
N ILE A 174 3.09 -15.36 -9.93
CA ILE A 174 4.09 -15.38 -11.01
C ILE A 174 5.47 -15.87 -10.51
N PRO A 175 6.12 -15.20 -9.52
CA PRO A 175 7.39 -15.70 -8.98
C PRO A 175 7.24 -17.06 -8.29
N ALA A 176 6.11 -17.35 -7.64
CA ALA A 176 5.86 -18.66 -7.05
C ALA A 176 5.79 -19.77 -8.13
N LEU A 177 5.14 -19.54 -9.28
CA LEU A 177 5.12 -20.46 -10.42
C LEU A 177 6.51 -20.63 -11.03
N ALA A 178 7.34 -19.58 -11.07
CA ALA A 178 8.73 -19.73 -11.50
C ALA A 178 9.50 -20.71 -10.58
N GLY A 179 9.27 -20.64 -9.27
CA GLY A 179 9.80 -21.62 -8.30
C GLY A 179 9.26 -23.03 -8.56
N VAL A 180 7.96 -23.18 -8.83
CA VAL A 180 7.38 -24.48 -9.23
C VAL A 180 8.00 -25.03 -10.48
N LEU A 181 8.29 -24.19 -11.49
CA LEU A 181 8.94 -24.60 -12.74
C LEU A 181 10.33 -25.19 -12.51
N ILE A 182 11.09 -24.67 -11.56
CA ILE A 182 12.41 -25.17 -11.18
C ILE A 182 12.31 -26.56 -10.56
N GLU A 183 11.31 -26.80 -9.70
CA GLU A 183 11.18 -28.04 -8.90
C GLU A 183 10.37 -29.13 -9.59
N THR A 184 9.44 -28.79 -10.48
CA THR A 184 8.50 -29.76 -11.07
C THR A 184 9.12 -30.58 -12.21
N LYS A 185 8.62 -31.82 -12.36
CA LYS A 185 8.85 -32.64 -13.55
C LYS A 185 7.96 -32.20 -14.74
N HIS A 186 6.85 -31.53 -14.48
CA HIS A 186 5.87 -31.07 -15.48
C HIS A 186 6.20 -29.67 -16.03
N LYS A 187 7.44 -29.44 -16.43
CA LYS A 187 7.93 -28.14 -16.87
C LYS A 187 7.10 -27.47 -17.98
N ARG A 188 6.62 -28.28 -18.95
CA ARG A 188 5.78 -27.74 -20.06
C ARG A 188 4.46 -27.17 -19.57
N VAL A 189 3.78 -27.85 -18.64
CA VAL A 189 2.51 -27.36 -18.07
C VAL A 189 2.73 -26.11 -17.27
N THR A 190 3.77 -26.07 -16.40
CA THR A 190 4.07 -24.91 -15.59
C THR A 190 4.52 -23.72 -16.46
N ALA A 191 5.30 -23.97 -17.51
CA ALA A 191 5.68 -22.93 -18.47
C ALA A 191 4.46 -22.36 -19.22
N LEU A 192 3.51 -23.23 -19.59
CA LEU A 192 2.24 -22.81 -20.22
C LEU A 192 1.40 -21.96 -19.23
N LEU A 193 1.33 -22.37 -17.95
CA LEU A 193 0.64 -21.59 -16.91
C LEU A 193 1.28 -20.21 -16.69
N LEU A 194 2.61 -20.09 -16.79
CA LEU A 194 3.29 -18.80 -16.75
C LEU A 194 2.98 -17.97 -18.00
N LEU A 195 3.09 -18.59 -19.18
CA LEU A 195 2.85 -17.93 -20.46
C LEU A 195 1.43 -17.34 -20.57
N LEU A 196 0.43 -18.07 -20.09
CA LEU A 196 -0.97 -17.64 -20.10
C LEU A 196 -1.34 -16.83 -18.85
N GLY A 197 -0.75 -17.16 -17.69
CA GLY A 197 -1.04 -16.54 -16.41
C GLY A 197 -0.59 -15.07 -16.33
N VAL A 198 0.57 -14.74 -16.89
CA VAL A 198 1.07 -13.36 -16.88
C VAL A 198 0.12 -12.40 -17.59
N PRO A 199 -0.26 -12.64 -18.88
CA PRO A 199 -1.23 -11.77 -19.55
C PRO A 199 -2.60 -11.76 -18.87
N ALA A 200 -3.07 -12.93 -18.40
CA ALA A 200 -4.35 -13.03 -17.69
C ALA A 200 -4.35 -12.19 -16.40
N ILE A 201 -3.32 -12.30 -15.59
CA ILE A 201 -3.18 -11.49 -14.36
C ILE A 201 -3.10 -10.00 -14.73
N SER A 202 -2.29 -9.62 -15.72
CA SER A 202 -2.15 -8.22 -16.14
C SER A 202 -3.49 -7.62 -16.61
N SER A 203 -4.37 -8.41 -17.20
CA SER A 203 -5.69 -7.96 -17.66
C SER A 203 -6.75 -7.97 -16.56
N ILE A 204 -6.71 -8.96 -15.66
CA ILE A 204 -7.75 -9.18 -14.65
C ILE A 204 -7.47 -8.40 -13.37
N ALA A 205 -6.21 -8.26 -12.97
CA ALA A 205 -5.84 -7.66 -11.70
C ALA A 205 -6.34 -6.20 -11.54
N PRO A 206 -6.25 -5.31 -12.54
CA PRO A 206 -6.81 -3.97 -12.43
C PRO A 206 -8.32 -3.97 -12.23
N VAL A 207 -9.04 -4.86 -12.92
CA VAL A 207 -10.51 -4.98 -12.78
C VAL A 207 -10.90 -5.46 -11.40
N VAL A 208 -10.15 -6.44 -10.87
CA VAL A 208 -10.39 -6.96 -9.51
C VAL A 208 -10.06 -5.90 -8.48
N SER A 209 -8.94 -5.18 -8.63
CA SER A 209 -8.55 -4.08 -7.74
C SER A 209 -9.65 -3.02 -7.67
N GLN A 210 -10.16 -2.58 -8.81
CA GLN A 210 -11.26 -1.62 -8.88
C GLN A 210 -12.54 -2.13 -8.20
N LYS A 211 -12.87 -3.42 -8.35
CA LYS A 211 -14.03 -4.02 -7.67
C LYS A 211 -13.86 -4.09 -6.15
N VAL A 212 -12.66 -4.44 -5.67
CA VAL A 212 -12.34 -4.45 -4.24
C VAL A 212 -12.47 -3.04 -3.67
N GLU A 213 -11.91 -2.06 -4.36
CA GLU A 213 -11.97 -0.66 -3.98
C GLU A 213 -13.39 -0.14 -3.92
N LEU A 214 -14.17 -0.38 -4.97
CA LEU A 214 -15.57 0.06 -5.02
C LEU A 214 -16.42 -0.63 -3.95
N ALA A 215 -16.22 -1.93 -3.69
CA ALA A 215 -16.94 -2.64 -2.65
C ALA A 215 -16.63 -2.09 -1.26
N TYR A 216 -15.34 -1.75 -1.01
CA TYR A 216 -14.93 -1.08 0.22
C TYR A 216 -15.57 0.30 0.35
N TRP A 217 -15.48 1.10 -0.71
CA TRP A 217 -16.05 2.45 -0.74
C TRP A 217 -17.55 2.45 -0.44
N GLN A 218 -18.32 1.60 -1.13
CA GLN A 218 -19.76 1.48 -0.93
C GLN A 218 -20.11 1.04 0.49
N LYS A 219 -19.33 0.12 1.05
CA LYS A 219 -19.52 -0.35 2.43
C LYS A 219 -19.25 0.73 3.47
N MET A 220 -18.23 1.57 3.23
CA MET A 220 -17.81 2.60 4.17
C MET A 220 -18.60 3.91 4.06
N HIS A 221 -19.08 4.25 2.87
CA HIS A 221 -19.67 5.57 2.60
C HIS A 221 -21.09 5.52 2.03
N GLY A 222 -21.62 4.30 1.79
CA GLY A 222 -22.92 4.11 1.15
C GLY A 222 -22.89 4.46 -0.34
N GLU A 223 -24.06 4.41 -0.98
CA GLU A 223 -24.22 4.69 -2.43
C GLU A 223 -24.28 6.19 -2.76
N VAL A 224 -24.52 7.03 -1.76
CA VAL A 224 -24.73 8.48 -1.95
C VAL A 224 -23.45 9.21 -2.36
N ARG A 225 -22.30 8.72 -1.91
CA ARG A 225 -20.99 9.30 -2.22
C ARG A 225 -20.33 8.54 -3.36
N LYS A 226 -20.25 9.17 -4.52
CA LYS A 226 -19.61 8.58 -5.69
C LYS A 226 -18.11 8.66 -5.57
N LEU A 227 -17.41 7.51 -5.65
CA LEU A 227 -15.96 7.48 -5.79
C LEU A 227 -15.60 7.93 -7.21
N GLU A 228 -14.84 9.02 -7.32
CA GLU A 228 -14.39 9.57 -8.61
C GLU A 228 -13.01 9.02 -8.99
N ALA A 229 -12.10 8.98 -8.02
CA ALA A 229 -10.75 8.49 -8.21
C ALA A 229 -10.22 7.81 -6.95
N ALA A 230 -9.37 6.83 -7.13
CA ALA A 230 -8.59 6.21 -6.06
C ALA A 230 -7.17 5.93 -6.56
N ALA A 231 -6.16 6.17 -5.73
CA ALA A 231 -4.77 5.85 -6.02
C ALA A 231 -4.02 5.44 -4.75
N GLU A 232 -3.12 4.47 -4.89
CA GLU A 232 -2.14 4.17 -3.85
C GLU A 232 -0.81 4.81 -4.25
N THR A 233 -0.43 5.88 -3.55
CA THR A 233 0.82 6.60 -3.77
C THR A 233 1.95 5.99 -2.89
N PRO A 234 3.21 6.39 -3.05
CA PRO A 234 4.26 5.96 -2.13
C PRO A 234 4.01 6.36 -0.66
N TYR A 235 3.19 7.38 -0.43
CA TYR A 235 2.96 7.98 0.89
C TYR A 235 1.68 7.50 1.55
N GLN A 236 0.61 7.31 0.77
CA GLN A 236 -0.74 7.10 1.30
C GLN A 236 -1.68 6.50 0.25
N LYS A 237 -2.84 6.05 0.71
CA LYS A 237 -3.95 5.74 -0.17
C LYS A 237 -4.87 6.95 -0.26
N LEU A 238 -5.06 7.47 -1.46
CA LEU A 238 -5.92 8.60 -1.75
C LEU A 238 -7.23 8.12 -2.38
N GLN A 239 -8.33 8.73 -1.98
CA GLN A 239 -9.66 8.52 -2.55
C GLN A 239 -10.35 9.87 -2.69
N LEU A 240 -10.81 10.19 -3.88
CA LEU A 240 -11.58 11.40 -4.16
C LEU A 240 -13.04 11.00 -4.40
N SER A 241 -13.94 11.65 -3.70
CA SER A 241 -15.37 11.44 -3.88
C SER A 241 -16.09 12.73 -4.17
N SER A 242 -17.25 12.61 -4.81
CA SER A 242 -18.19 13.70 -4.98
C SER A 242 -19.57 13.35 -4.40
N ASN A 243 -20.21 14.39 -3.88
CA ASN A 243 -21.59 14.35 -3.47
C ASN A 243 -22.21 15.71 -3.84
N TRP A 244 -23.06 15.73 -4.87
CA TRP A 244 -23.53 16.96 -5.51
C TRP A 244 -22.33 17.82 -5.96
N ASP A 245 -22.27 19.07 -5.53
CA ASP A 245 -21.21 20.01 -5.89
C ASP A 245 -19.99 19.93 -4.95
N GLN A 246 -20.03 19.09 -3.89
CA GLN A 246 -18.96 18.95 -2.93
C GLN A 246 -18.04 17.79 -3.29
N LYS A 247 -16.74 18.04 -3.36
CA LYS A 247 -15.69 17.04 -3.42
C LYS A 247 -15.13 16.77 -2.02
N SER A 248 -14.76 15.54 -1.75
CA SER A 248 -14.12 15.13 -0.48
C SER A 248 -12.94 14.22 -0.77
N LEU A 249 -11.81 14.58 -0.20
CA LEU A 249 -10.56 13.82 -0.27
C LEU A 249 -10.40 12.98 0.99
N TYR A 250 -10.08 11.72 0.81
CA TYR A 250 -9.77 10.80 1.89
C TYR A 250 -8.32 10.34 1.77
N SER A 251 -7.65 10.25 2.91
CA SER A 251 -6.32 9.68 3.05
C SER A 251 -6.38 8.48 3.99
N ASN A 252 -5.92 7.32 3.53
CA ASN A 252 -5.95 6.08 4.30
C ASN A 252 -7.32 5.76 4.93
N GLY A 253 -8.40 6.03 4.17
CA GLY A 253 -9.78 5.81 4.60
C GLY A 253 -10.35 6.88 5.54
N MET A 254 -9.58 7.93 5.89
CA MET A 254 -10.04 9.05 6.72
C MET A 254 -10.27 10.30 5.89
N LEU A 255 -11.33 11.05 6.20
CA LEU A 255 -11.61 12.33 5.56
C LEU A 255 -10.46 13.30 5.87
N ALA A 256 -9.79 13.74 4.82
CA ALA A 256 -8.68 14.67 4.89
C ALA A 256 -9.14 16.12 4.68
N ASP A 257 -9.93 16.35 3.63
CA ASP A 257 -10.47 17.66 3.31
C ASP A 257 -11.75 17.54 2.46
N SER A 258 -12.53 18.62 2.41
CA SER A 258 -13.71 18.72 1.56
C SER A 258 -13.86 20.14 1.02
N TRP A 259 -14.24 20.26 -0.23
CA TRP A 259 -14.43 21.56 -0.90
C TRP A 259 -15.58 21.52 -1.91
N PRO A 260 -16.23 22.65 -2.21
CA PRO A 260 -16.02 23.94 -1.55
C PRO A 260 -16.62 23.98 -0.14
N LEU A 261 -15.85 24.54 0.80
CA LEU A 261 -16.29 24.87 2.17
C LEU A 261 -15.84 26.31 2.49
N ALA A 262 -16.49 27.28 1.88
CA ALA A 262 -16.08 28.68 1.89
C ALA A 262 -15.79 29.22 3.31
N GLU A 263 -16.68 28.99 4.28
CA GLU A 263 -16.48 29.48 5.66
C GLU A 263 -15.24 28.88 6.33
N ALA A 264 -14.96 27.60 6.10
CA ALA A 264 -13.79 26.93 6.66
C ALA A 264 -12.50 27.43 6.00
N ALA A 265 -12.50 27.59 4.69
CA ALA A 265 -11.37 28.12 3.93
C ALA A 265 -11.06 29.59 4.33
N GLU A 266 -12.10 30.44 4.40
CA GLU A 266 -12.00 31.81 4.89
C GLU A 266 -11.39 31.87 6.30
N SER A 267 -11.96 31.10 7.23
CA SER A 267 -11.49 31.07 8.63
C SER A 267 -10.02 30.66 8.72
N ARG A 268 -9.62 29.61 8.00
CA ARG A 268 -8.22 29.13 8.01
C ARG A 268 -7.24 30.17 7.46
N VAL A 269 -7.53 30.72 6.28
CA VAL A 269 -6.61 31.61 5.59
C VAL A 269 -6.56 32.97 6.27
N HIS A 270 -7.71 33.58 6.59
CA HIS A 270 -7.70 34.92 7.17
C HIS A 270 -7.20 34.93 8.62
N THR A 271 -7.43 33.86 9.39
CA THR A 271 -6.81 33.72 10.73
C THR A 271 -5.30 33.62 10.60
N PHE A 272 -4.80 32.81 9.69
CA PHE A 272 -3.37 32.68 9.45
C PHE A 272 -2.75 34.02 9.01
N VAL A 273 -3.33 34.67 8.01
CA VAL A 273 -2.81 35.95 7.48
C VAL A 273 -2.89 37.06 8.51
N SER A 274 -3.95 37.13 9.32
CA SER A 274 -4.11 38.14 10.38
C SER A 274 -3.05 38.05 11.49
N ALA A 275 -2.43 36.91 11.67
CA ALA A 275 -1.33 36.72 12.60
C ALA A 275 0.02 37.21 12.07
N LEU A 276 0.11 37.52 10.77
CA LEU A 276 1.35 37.97 10.13
C LEU A 276 1.46 39.49 10.12
N LYS A 277 2.64 40.03 10.42
CA LYS A 277 2.93 41.49 10.29
C LYS A 277 3.05 41.93 8.82
N HIS A 278 3.59 41.06 8.00
CA HIS A 278 3.74 41.21 6.55
C HIS A 278 3.29 39.91 5.91
N PHE A 279 2.74 39.95 4.70
CA PHE A 279 2.26 38.76 3.98
C PHE A 279 2.44 38.91 2.46
N ARG A 280 3.70 39.09 2.07
CA ARG A 280 4.06 39.15 0.66
C ARG A 280 4.43 37.79 0.09
N LYS A 281 5.04 36.92 0.92
CA LYS A 281 5.43 35.57 0.53
C LYS A 281 4.96 34.58 1.60
N VAL A 282 4.13 33.63 1.20
CA VAL A 282 3.63 32.54 2.06
C VAL A 282 4.03 31.21 1.46
N LEU A 283 4.53 30.34 2.31
CA LEU A 283 4.76 28.92 2.00
C LEU A 283 3.68 28.07 2.62
N VAL A 284 3.05 27.21 1.82
CA VAL A 284 2.16 26.16 2.30
C VAL A 284 2.85 24.81 2.14
N VAL A 285 3.03 24.13 3.24
CA VAL A 285 3.59 22.77 3.29
C VAL A 285 2.45 21.76 3.31
N GLY A 286 2.35 20.93 2.29
CA GLY A 286 1.21 20.09 1.99
C GLY A 286 0.21 20.78 1.06
N ALA A 287 -0.27 20.06 0.04
CA ALA A 287 -1.19 20.62 -0.94
C ALA A 287 -2.58 20.89 -0.30
N PRO A 288 -3.05 22.15 -0.24
CA PRO A 288 -4.35 22.49 0.33
C PRO A 288 -5.49 22.26 -0.68
N ALA A 289 -6.71 22.19 -0.19
CA ALA A 289 -7.89 22.17 -1.04
C ALA A 289 -7.98 23.43 -1.94
N PRO A 290 -8.58 23.34 -3.14
CA PRO A 290 -8.62 24.47 -4.08
C PRO A 290 -9.27 25.75 -3.55
N ASP A 291 -10.29 25.64 -2.70
CA ASP A 291 -10.93 26.80 -2.06
C ASP A 291 -10.00 27.54 -1.09
N ILE A 292 -9.10 26.83 -0.40
CA ILE A 292 -8.07 27.46 0.43
C ILE A 292 -7.08 28.28 -0.46
N VAL A 293 -6.76 27.75 -1.62
CA VAL A 293 -5.93 28.48 -2.60
C VAL A 293 -6.64 29.73 -3.07
N ASP A 294 -7.95 29.63 -3.39
CA ASP A 294 -8.74 30.77 -3.82
C ASP A 294 -8.80 31.88 -2.74
N GLU A 295 -8.89 31.50 -1.47
CA GLU A 295 -8.86 32.46 -0.36
C GLU A 295 -7.51 33.20 -0.26
N PHE A 296 -6.38 32.49 -0.42
CA PHE A 296 -5.06 33.14 -0.48
C PHE A 296 -4.98 34.11 -1.67
N LEU A 297 -5.54 33.74 -2.81
CA LEU A 297 -5.50 34.54 -4.03
C LEU A 297 -6.39 35.81 -4.00
N LYS A 298 -7.22 35.99 -2.96
CA LYS A 298 -7.93 37.26 -2.70
C LYS A 298 -6.96 38.37 -2.28
N TYR A 299 -5.78 38.01 -1.74
CA TYR A 299 -4.76 38.97 -1.36
C TYR A 299 -3.90 39.35 -2.57
N GLU A 300 -4.05 40.59 -3.04
CA GLU A 300 -3.26 41.09 -4.16
C GLU A 300 -1.77 41.20 -3.82
N GLY A 301 -0.92 40.79 -4.75
CA GLY A 301 0.53 40.82 -4.58
C GLY A 301 1.12 39.75 -3.66
N LEU A 302 0.32 38.82 -3.17
CA LEU A 302 0.79 37.67 -2.42
C LEU A 302 1.47 36.65 -3.35
N GLY A 303 2.73 36.31 -3.08
CA GLY A 303 3.42 35.15 -3.64
C GLY A 303 3.12 33.92 -2.81
N LEU A 304 2.41 32.95 -3.38
CA LEU A 304 2.05 31.70 -2.75
C LEU A 304 2.88 30.56 -3.35
N THR A 305 3.67 29.89 -2.51
CA THR A 305 4.40 28.67 -2.87
C THR A 305 3.80 27.50 -2.11
N ILE A 306 3.47 26.43 -2.81
CA ILE A 306 2.97 25.17 -2.25
C ILE A 306 4.02 24.09 -2.46
N VAL A 307 4.43 23.40 -1.41
CA VAL A 307 5.38 22.28 -1.49
C VAL A 307 4.69 21.01 -1.06
N GLU A 308 4.64 20.03 -1.98
CA GLU A 308 4.00 18.72 -1.75
C GLU A 308 4.85 17.60 -2.34
N SER A 309 5.04 16.55 -1.56
CA SER A 309 5.79 15.35 -1.99
C SER A 309 4.99 14.47 -2.95
N ASP A 310 3.68 14.41 -2.74
CA ASP A 310 2.79 13.49 -3.42
C ASP A 310 2.20 14.12 -4.68
N SER A 311 2.76 13.74 -5.84
CA SER A 311 2.29 14.24 -7.14
C SER A 311 0.86 13.83 -7.46
N ASP A 312 0.42 12.67 -6.98
CA ASP A 312 -0.94 12.18 -7.23
C ASP A 312 -1.96 12.97 -6.41
N LEU A 313 -1.57 13.40 -5.19
CA LEU A 313 -2.38 14.33 -4.41
C LEU A 313 -2.58 15.67 -5.14
N ILE A 314 -1.50 16.25 -5.68
CA ILE A 314 -1.57 17.48 -6.46
C ILE A 314 -2.52 17.31 -7.66
N ALA A 315 -2.39 16.19 -8.36
CA ALA A 315 -3.25 15.89 -9.52
C ALA A 315 -4.72 15.70 -9.14
N MET A 316 -5.02 15.04 -8.01
CA MET A 316 -6.40 14.84 -7.55
C MET A 316 -7.10 16.11 -7.10
N LEU A 317 -6.36 17.10 -6.60
CA LEU A 317 -6.93 18.40 -6.19
C LEU A 317 -7.41 19.23 -7.38
N ASP A 318 -6.91 18.94 -8.59
CA ASP A 318 -7.39 19.52 -9.86
C ASP A 318 -7.48 21.06 -9.84
N TYR A 319 -6.36 21.70 -9.49
CA TYR A 319 -6.27 23.15 -9.44
C TYR A 319 -6.61 23.80 -10.78
N SER A 320 -7.44 24.82 -10.75
CA SER A 320 -7.83 25.56 -11.95
C SER A 320 -6.64 26.27 -12.62
N GLN A 321 -6.75 26.54 -13.92
CA GLN A 321 -5.73 27.28 -14.67
C GLN A 321 -5.46 28.67 -14.06
N LYS A 322 -6.47 29.31 -13.48
CA LYS A 322 -6.32 30.60 -12.78
C LYS A 322 -5.45 30.47 -11.54
N GLN A 323 -5.63 29.38 -10.78
CA GLN A 323 -4.80 29.09 -9.59
C GLN A 323 -3.37 28.79 -10.01
N LEU A 324 -3.17 27.88 -10.98
CA LEU A 324 -1.86 27.48 -11.48
C LEU A 324 -1.05 28.66 -12.07
N ALA A 325 -1.72 29.67 -12.62
CA ALA A 325 -1.06 30.87 -13.15
C ALA A 325 -0.52 31.81 -12.05
N ARG A 326 -0.97 31.65 -10.80
CA ARG A 326 -0.67 32.58 -9.69
C ARG A 326 0.04 31.92 -8.49
N VAL A 327 0.18 30.61 -8.52
CA VAL A 327 0.75 29.81 -7.43
C VAL A 327 1.93 29.02 -7.95
N GLU A 328 3.01 29.03 -7.20
CA GLU A 328 4.16 28.16 -7.46
C GLU A 328 3.95 26.83 -6.75
N ILE A 329 3.80 25.73 -7.51
CA ILE A 329 3.68 24.39 -6.95
C ILE A 329 5.01 23.65 -7.15
N VAL A 330 5.62 23.25 -6.05
CA VAL A 330 6.90 22.52 -6.03
C VAL A 330 6.64 21.09 -5.56
N ASN A 331 6.79 20.14 -6.48
CA ASN A 331 6.72 18.71 -6.10
C ASN A 331 8.07 18.26 -5.56
N SER A 332 8.21 18.31 -4.24
CA SER A 332 9.43 17.97 -3.51
C SER A 332 9.13 17.58 -2.07
N ASP A 333 10.03 16.81 -1.46
CA ASP A 333 10.01 16.64 0.00
C ASP A 333 10.17 18.01 0.68
N PRO A 334 9.25 18.40 1.60
CA PRO A 334 9.28 19.72 2.23
C PRO A 334 10.58 19.99 3.02
N ARG A 335 11.16 18.97 3.65
CA ARG A 335 12.41 19.09 4.40
C ARG A 335 13.58 19.35 3.46
N PHE A 336 13.59 18.66 2.33
CA PHE A 336 14.61 18.86 1.29
C PHE A 336 14.48 20.24 0.68
N PHE A 337 13.25 20.67 0.34
CA PHE A 337 12.99 22.02 -0.18
C PHE A 337 13.46 23.10 0.80
N LEU A 338 13.05 23.03 2.07
CA LEU A 338 13.42 24.01 3.09
C LEU A 338 14.94 24.09 3.34
N ASN A 339 15.63 22.94 3.26
CA ASN A 339 17.09 22.90 3.44
C ASN A 339 17.86 23.53 2.26
N GLN A 340 17.27 23.53 1.06
CA GLN A 340 17.92 24.09 -0.13
C GLN A 340 17.44 25.50 -0.48
N SER A 341 16.23 25.86 -0.05
CA SER A 341 15.68 27.18 -0.32
C SER A 341 16.49 28.27 0.38
N ARG A 342 16.83 29.31 -0.38
CA ARG A 342 17.39 30.56 0.15
C ARG A 342 16.32 31.65 0.30
N GLU A 343 15.08 31.31 -0.02
CA GLU A 343 13.94 32.21 0.07
C GLU A 343 13.50 32.39 1.52
N THR A 344 13.04 33.58 1.84
CA THR A 344 12.41 33.87 3.13
C THR A 344 10.91 34.03 2.94
N TYR A 345 10.13 33.49 3.82
CA TYR A 345 8.68 33.55 3.83
C TYR A 345 8.20 34.34 5.05
N ASP A 346 7.18 35.16 4.87
CA ASP A 346 6.54 35.91 5.94
C ASP A 346 5.72 34.99 6.87
N GLY A 347 5.22 33.89 6.30
CA GLY A 347 4.51 32.86 7.04
C GLY A 347 4.64 31.48 6.39
N ILE A 348 4.63 30.44 7.21
CA ILE A 348 4.62 29.05 6.76
C ILE A 348 3.36 28.39 7.35
N MET A 349 2.47 27.94 6.48
CA MET A 349 1.28 27.20 6.86
C MET A 349 1.50 25.71 6.61
N PHE A 350 1.32 24.90 7.65
CA PHE A 350 1.32 23.44 7.49
C PHE A 350 -0.11 22.98 7.21
N ASN A 351 -0.31 22.48 6.01
CA ASN A 351 -1.54 21.83 5.58
C ASN A 351 -1.32 20.33 5.49
N SER A 352 -0.82 19.73 6.58
CA SER A 352 -0.68 18.27 6.61
C SER A 352 -2.07 17.65 6.63
N ILE A 353 -2.32 16.71 5.73
CA ILE A 353 -3.44 15.77 5.82
C ILE A 353 -3.31 15.12 7.19
N SER A 354 -4.30 15.35 8.03
CA SER A 354 -4.22 15.21 9.48
C SER A 354 -3.53 13.93 9.94
N PRO A 355 -2.56 14.02 10.82
CA PRO A 355 -1.94 12.87 11.46
C PRO A 355 -2.79 12.34 12.62
N VAL A 356 -4.06 12.05 12.42
CA VAL A 356 -4.82 11.26 13.41
C VAL A 356 -4.16 9.89 13.63
N THR A 357 -3.20 9.56 12.76
CA THR A 357 -2.43 8.32 12.80
C THR A 357 -1.08 8.43 13.50
N LEU A 358 -0.66 9.61 13.96
CA LEU A 358 0.66 9.83 14.57
C LEU A 358 0.60 10.60 15.90
N ALA A 359 -0.57 10.69 16.52
CA ALA A 359 -0.70 11.25 17.86
C ALA A 359 -0.78 10.14 18.90
#